data_0377192d82a34acc59222f98151f45fa
#
_entry.id   0377192d82a34acc59222f98151f45fa
#
_cell.length_a   1.000
_cell.length_b   1.000
_cell.length_c   1.000
_cell.angle_alpha   90.00
_cell.angle_beta   90.00
_cell.angle_gamma   90.00
#
_symmetry.space_group_name_H-M   'P 1'
#
loop_
_entity.id
_entity.type
_entity.pdbx_description
1 polymer ?
#
loop_
_entity_poly.entity_id
_entity_poly.type
_entity_poly.pdbx_seq_one_letter_code
_entity_poly.pdbx_strand_id
1 'polypeptide(L)'
;MKNQTNTNKYNLTNDVIKKEVDDILKGKYQQCVLGTLNQNGYPYLSKTLPLYYEKKIYLLLSDLSDHTENLKINKKVSIYFAQEEIHKERLNNPRLTLLGLIKKLKLNKNDELFRKLLKNYILFD
;
A
#
# COMPACT_ATOMS: atom_id res chain seq x y z
N MET A 1 30.93 -4.84 15.10
CA MET A 1 31.42 -4.43 13.78
C MET A 1 30.39 -4.67 12.70
N LYS A 2 29.92 -5.87 12.62
CA LYS A 2 28.96 -6.28 11.58
C LYS A 2 27.59 -5.64 11.73
N ASN A 3 27.20 -5.34 12.97
CA ASN A 3 25.89 -4.79 13.28
C ASN A 3 25.71 -3.35 12.78
N GLN A 4 26.80 -2.61 12.64
CA GLN A 4 26.75 -1.23 12.18
C GLN A 4 26.26 -1.12 10.73
N THR A 5 26.70 -2.04 9.89
CA THR A 5 26.31 -2.05 8.49
C THR A 5 24.81 -2.28 8.31
N ASN A 6 24.26 -3.19 9.12
CA ASN A 6 22.83 -3.52 9.07
C ASN A 6 21.96 -2.35 9.53
N THR A 7 22.41 -1.61 10.55
CA THR A 7 21.68 -0.44 11.04
C THR A 7 21.55 0.62 9.97
N ASN A 8 22.64 0.91 9.24
CA ASN A 8 22.62 1.91 8.19
C ASN A 8 21.68 1.58 7.06
N LYS A 9 21.51 0.30 6.76
CA LYS A 9 20.62 -0.16 5.70
C LYS A 9 19.18 0.33 5.86
N TYR A 10 18.70 0.51 7.07
CA TYR A 10 17.33 0.87 7.36
C TYR A 10 17.14 2.32 7.78
N ASN A 11 18.22 3.10 7.90
CA ASN A 11 18.16 4.47 8.39
C ASN A 11 18.46 5.51 7.31
N LEU A 12 18.39 5.13 6.06
CA LEU A 12 18.76 5.99 4.94
C LEU A 12 17.60 6.84 4.43
N THR A 13 16.79 7.39 5.32
CA THR A 13 15.71 8.27 4.92
C THR A 13 16.24 9.69 4.81
N ASN A 14 16.24 10.25 3.62
CA ASN A 14 16.60 11.63 3.34
C ASN A 14 15.50 12.27 2.49
N ASP A 15 15.67 13.53 2.14
CA ASP A 15 14.66 14.28 1.39
C ASP A 15 14.39 13.69 0.00
N VAL A 16 15.39 13.12 -0.64
CA VAL A 16 15.22 12.46 -1.94
C VAL A 16 14.34 11.22 -1.81
N ILE A 17 14.65 10.38 -0.84
CA ILE A 17 13.88 9.16 -0.59
C ILE A 17 12.45 9.49 -0.15
N LYS A 18 12.26 10.48 0.71
CA LYS A 18 10.94 10.94 1.12
C LYS A 18 10.11 11.40 -0.07
N LYS A 19 10.73 12.11 -1.01
CA LYS A 19 10.05 12.55 -2.22
C LYS A 19 9.66 11.38 -3.10
N GLU A 20 10.52 10.39 -3.26
CA GLU A 20 10.20 9.19 -4.03
C GLU A 20 9.03 8.41 -3.42
N VAL A 21 9.03 8.25 -2.11
CA VAL A 21 7.92 7.60 -1.40
C VAL A 21 6.61 8.37 -1.62
N ASP A 22 6.65 9.67 -1.46
CA ASP A 22 5.48 10.53 -1.65
C ASP A 22 4.95 10.44 -3.09
N ASP A 23 5.83 10.46 -4.07
CA ASP A 23 5.47 10.32 -5.49
C ASP A 23 4.79 8.97 -5.76
N ILE A 24 5.33 7.88 -5.20
CA ILE A 24 4.72 6.55 -5.34
C ILE A 24 3.34 6.55 -4.72
N LEU A 25 3.20 7.05 -3.51
CA LEU A 25 1.92 7.06 -2.80
C LEU A 25 0.87 7.95 -3.49
N LYS A 26 1.30 8.98 -4.20
CA LYS A 26 0.41 9.86 -4.98
C LYS A 26 -0.04 9.26 -6.31
N GLY A 27 0.29 8.01 -6.59
CA GLY A 27 -0.23 7.31 -7.74
C GLY A 27 0.77 7.05 -8.86
N LYS A 28 2.06 7.27 -8.64
CA LYS A 28 3.11 6.91 -9.61
C LYS A 28 3.49 5.44 -9.49
N TYR A 29 2.49 4.58 -9.40
CA TYR A 29 2.69 3.15 -9.34
C TYR A 29 1.80 2.47 -10.37
N GLN A 30 2.30 1.39 -10.92
CA GLN A 30 1.57 0.60 -11.90
C GLN A 30 0.80 -0.54 -11.27
N GLN A 31 1.34 -1.09 -10.18
CA GLN A 31 0.75 -2.21 -9.48
C GLN A 31 0.76 -1.95 -7.98
N CYS A 32 -0.32 -2.30 -7.35
CA CYS A 32 -0.43 -2.29 -5.90
C CYS A 32 -1.02 -3.59 -5.42
N VAL A 33 -0.35 -4.21 -4.46
CA VAL A 33 -0.72 -5.50 -3.91
C VAL A 33 -0.87 -5.38 -2.41
N LEU A 34 -2.00 -5.86 -1.89
CA LEU A 34 -2.24 -5.99 -0.47
C LEU A 34 -1.88 -7.40 -0.02
N GLY A 35 -1.02 -7.50 0.97
CA GLY A 35 -0.69 -8.76 1.63
C GLY A 35 -1.40 -8.87 2.97
N THR A 36 -2.12 -9.97 3.17
CA THR A 36 -2.81 -10.30 4.40
C THR A 36 -2.42 -11.70 4.85
N LEU A 37 -2.79 -12.09 6.06
CA LEU A 37 -2.59 -13.45 6.55
C LEU A 37 -3.93 -14.17 6.62
N ASN A 38 -4.01 -15.36 6.00
CA ASN A 38 -5.21 -16.14 6.12
C ASN A 38 -5.25 -16.91 7.45
N GLN A 39 -6.36 -17.60 7.71
CA GLN A 39 -6.55 -18.30 8.98
C GLN A 39 -5.55 -19.43 9.21
N ASN A 40 -4.94 -19.95 8.15
CA ASN A 40 -3.93 -21.01 8.24
C ASN A 40 -2.50 -20.46 8.29
N GLY A 41 -2.35 -19.12 8.36
CA GLY A 41 -1.05 -18.48 8.46
C GLY A 41 -0.34 -18.25 7.13
N TYR A 42 -1.00 -18.51 6.01
CA TYR A 42 -0.39 -18.22 4.71
C TYR A 42 -0.52 -16.74 4.37
N PRO A 43 0.55 -16.13 3.87
CA PRO A 43 0.46 -14.82 3.24
C PRO A 43 -0.45 -14.90 2.00
N TYR A 44 -1.42 -14.02 1.95
CA TYR A 44 -2.39 -13.95 0.86
C TYR A 44 -2.24 -12.62 0.16
N LEU A 45 -2.01 -12.63 -1.14
CA LEU A 45 -1.78 -11.42 -1.94
C LEU A 45 -2.98 -11.14 -2.83
N SER A 46 -3.40 -9.89 -2.87
CA SER A 46 -4.48 -9.45 -3.71
C SER A 46 -4.22 -8.08 -4.30
N LYS A 47 -4.71 -7.84 -5.50
CA LYS A 47 -4.66 -6.51 -6.10
C LYS A 47 -5.63 -5.59 -5.40
N THR A 48 -5.18 -4.38 -5.08
CA THR A 48 -6.03 -3.35 -4.50
C THR A 48 -5.75 -2.00 -5.16
N LEU A 49 -6.64 -1.05 -4.92
CA LEU A 49 -6.52 0.31 -5.41
C LEU A 49 -6.52 1.27 -4.21
N PRO A 50 -5.35 1.52 -3.63
CA PRO A 50 -5.27 2.40 -2.47
C PRO A 50 -5.45 3.86 -2.86
N LEU A 51 -5.99 4.63 -1.93
CA LEU A 51 -6.08 6.08 -2.02
C LEU A 51 -5.15 6.69 -0.98
N TYR A 52 -4.23 7.53 -1.42
CA TYR A 52 -3.41 8.34 -0.53
C TYR A 52 -4.07 9.71 -0.36
N TYR A 53 -4.51 10.00 0.85
CA TYR A 53 -5.22 11.22 1.16
C TYR A 53 -4.83 11.72 2.55
N GLU A 54 -4.43 12.98 2.62
CA GLU A 54 -3.99 13.60 3.87
C GLU A 54 -2.95 12.77 4.64
N LYS A 55 -1.94 12.29 3.91
CA LYS A 55 -0.82 11.49 4.43
C LYS A 55 -1.24 10.14 5.02
N LYS A 56 -2.40 9.65 4.67
CA LYS A 56 -2.90 8.33 5.07
C LYS A 56 -3.29 7.52 3.85
N ILE A 57 -3.24 6.21 3.99
CA ILE A 57 -3.62 5.29 2.93
C ILE A 57 -4.95 4.65 3.30
N TYR A 58 -5.87 4.68 2.35
CA TYR A 58 -7.21 4.13 2.48
C TYR A 58 -7.46 3.08 1.42
N LEU A 59 -8.16 2.03 1.81
CA LEU A 59 -8.57 0.96 0.92
C LEU A 59 -10.09 0.80 0.99
N LEU A 60 -10.70 0.61 -0.16
CA LEU A 60 -12.10 0.19 -0.23
C LEU A 60 -12.10 -1.29 -0.59
N LEU A 61 -12.53 -2.12 0.34
CA LEU A 61 -12.49 -3.56 0.20
C LEU A 61 -13.90 -4.13 0.25
N SER A 62 -14.16 -5.14 -0.58
CA SER A 62 -15.44 -5.85 -0.56
C SER A 62 -15.55 -6.74 0.67
N ASP A 63 -16.72 -6.74 1.30
CA ASP A 63 -16.99 -7.64 2.42
C ASP A 63 -16.99 -9.13 2.03
N LEU A 64 -17.12 -9.41 0.73
CA LEU A 64 -17.16 -10.77 0.21
C LEU A 64 -15.78 -11.31 -0.18
N SER A 65 -14.75 -10.48 -0.11
CA SER A 65 -13.42 -10.89 -0.55
C SER A 65 -12.65 -11.61 0.55
N ASP A 66 -11.72 -12.47 0.12
CA ASP A 66 -10.88 -13.24 1.04
C ASP A 66 -9.96 -12.35 1.87
N HIS A 67 -9.45 -11.26 1.28
CA HIS A 67 -8.60 -10.35 2.06
C HIS A 67 -9.38 -9.68 3.20
N THR A 68 -10.65 -9.39 3.01
CA THR A 68 -11.50 -8.83 4.08
C THR A 68 -11.71 -9.84 5.20
N GLU A 69 -11.96 -11.10 4.86
CA GLU A 69 -12.06 -12.17 5.87
C GLU A 69 -10.75 -12.33 6.64
N ASN A 70 -9.62 -12.27 5.96
CA ASN A 70 -8.30 -12.34 6.60
C ASN A 70 -8.09 -11.20 7.59
N LEU A 71 -8.56 -9.99 7.25
CA LEU A 71 -8.41 -8.81 8.10
C LEU A 71 -9.27 -8.85 9.36
N LYS A 72 -10.34 -9.61 9.37
CA LYS A 72 -11.14 -9.83 10.59
C LYS A 72 -10.33 -10.60 11.64
N ILE A 73 -9.43 -11.44 11.20
CA ILE A 73 -8.62 -12.30 12.07
C ILE A 73 -7.32 -11.60 12.45
N ASN A 74 -6.64 -10.99 11.48
CA ASN A 74 -5.35 -10.36 11.69
C ASN A 74 -5.26 -9.02 10.96
N LYS A 75 -4.98 -7.97 11.71
CA LYS A 75 -4.92 -6.60 11.19
C LYS A 75 -3.56 -6.22 10.59
N LYS A 76 -2.57 -7.09 10.67
CA LYS A 76 -1.25 -6.84 10.10
C LYS A 76 -1.31 -6.99 8.58
N VAL A 77 -0.78 -5.99 7.88
CA VAL A 77 -0.79 -5.96 6.42
C VAL A 77 0.55 -5.50 5.88
N SER A 78 0.80 -5.88 4.64
CA SER A 78 1.84 -5.29 3.82
C SER A 78 1.19 -4.76 2.55
N ILE A 79 1.65 -3.62 2.06
CA ILE A 79 1.21 -3.08 0.77
C ILE A 79 2.44 -2.86 -0.09
N TYR A 80 2.43 -3.40 -1.30
CA TYR A 80 3.53 -3.29 -2.25
C TYR A 80 3.12 -2.44 -3.43
N PHE A 81 3.96 -1.46 -3.74
CA PHE A 81 3.82 -0.57 -4.88
C PHE A 81 5.00 -0.76 -5.82
N ALA A 82 4.73 -0.91 -7.10
CA ALA A 82 5.76 -0.94 -8.11
C ALA A 82 5.41 0.04 -9.23
N GLN A 83 6.39 0.82 -9.65
CA GLN A 83 6.26 1.68 -10.82
C GLN A 83 6.52 0.90 -12.10
N GLU A 84 6.19 1.50 -13.23
CA GLU A 84 6.53 0.96 -14.52
C GLU A 84 8.04 0.76 -14.64
N GLU A 85 8.44 -0.37 -15.19
CA GLU A 85 9.86 -0.67 -15.42
C GLU A 85 10.34 0.06 -16.66
N ILE A 86 10.97 1.21 -16.45
CA ILE A 86 11.52 2.06 -17.51
C ILE A 86 13.04 1.97 -17.64
N HIS A 87 13.72 1.46 -16.63
CA HIS A 87 15.17 1.28 -16.66
C HIS A 87 15.53 -0.06 -17.29
N LYS A 88 16.59 -0.08 -18.09
CA LYS A 88 17.10 -1.32 -18.66
C LYS A 88 17.56 -2.28 -17.58
N GLU A 89 18.19 -1.76 -16.55
CA GLU A 89 18.50 -2.54 -15.34
C GLU A 89 17.27 -2.55 -14.44
N ARG A 90 16.59 -3.66 -14.42
CA ARG A 90 15.26 -3.80 -13.80
C ARG A 90 15.25 -3.49 -12.31
N LEU A 91 16.34 -3.78 -11.59
CA LEU A 91 16.42 -3.51 -10.16
C LEU A 91 16.50 -2.01 -9.83
N ASN A 92 16.74 -1.16 -10.81
CA ASN A 92 16.76 0.28 -10.60
C ASN A 92 15.39 0.93 -10.68
N ASN A 93 14.34 0.15 -10.99
CA ASN A 93 12.97 0.67 -11.02
C ASN A 93 12.44 0.82 -9.59
N PRO A 94 11.85 1.96 -9.24
CA PRO A 94 11.36 2.21 -7.89
C PRO A 94 10.25 1.25 -7.47
N ARG A 95 10.30 0.85 -6.21
CA ARG A 95 9.28 0.04 -5.57
C ARG A 95 9.23 0.37 -4.09
N LEU A 96 8.09 0.14 -3.48
CA LEU A 96 7.86 0.47 -2.08
C LEU A 96 7.06 -0.64 -1.42
N THR A 97 7.51 -1.08 -0.25
CA THR A 97 6.73 -1.96 0.62
C THR A 97 6.44 -1.23 1.92
N LEU A 98 5.18 -1.17 2.29
CA LEU A 98 4.74 -0.63 3.57
C LEU A 98 4.23 -1.76 4.45
N LEU A 99 4.60 -1.72 5.72
CA LEU A 99 4.13 -2.66 6.74
C LEU A 99 3.32 -1.88 7.77
N GLY A 100 2.20 -2.43 8.19
CA GLY A 100 1.42 -1.73 9.20
C GLY A 100 0.19 -2.50 9.66
N LEU A 101 -0.63 -1.77 10.38
CA LEU A 101 -1.91 -2.27 10.88
C LEU A 101 -3.02 -1.54 10.14
N ILE A 102 -4.05 -2.30 9.76
CA ILE A 102 -5.23 -1.72 9.13
C ILE A 102 -6.35 -1.55 10.15
N LYS A 103 -7.14 -0.50 9.97
CA LYS A 103 -8.28 -0.21 10.83
C LYS A 103 -9.51 -0.01 9.96
N LYS A 104 -10.62 -0.65 10.34
CA LYS A 104 -11.89 -0.44 9.65
C LYS A 104 -12.46 0.92 10.02
N LEU A 105 -12.89 1.66 9.01
CA LEU A 105 -13.57 2.93 9.18
C LEU A 105 -15.03 2.83 8.74
N LYS A 106 -15.90 3.58 9.41
CA LYS A 106 -17.28 3.79 8.99
C LYS A 106 -17.36 5.19 8.37
N LEU A 107 -17.76 5.26 7.11
CA LEU A 107 -17.89 6.51 6.39
C LEU A 107 -19.33 6.70 5.93
N ASN A 108 -19.80 7.95 5.98
CA ASN A 108 -21.09 8.33 5.44
C ASN A 108 -20.94 8.67 3.95
N LYS A 109 -22.02 8.50 3.19
CA LYS A 109 -22.04 8.84 1.75
C LYS A 109 -21.67 10.29 1.47
N ASN A 110 -21.89 11.17 2.43
CA ASN A 110 -21.61 12.61 2.28
C ASN A 110 -20.16 12.97 2.62
N ASP A 111 -19.38 12.05 3.15
CA ASP A 111 -17.99 12.30 3.49
C ASP A 111 -17.14 12.50 2.22
N GLU A 112 -16.28 13.49 2.25
CA GLU A 112 -15.37 13.74 1.14
C GLU A 112 -14.47 12.56 0.85
N LEU A 113 -13.97 11.89 1.90
CA LEU A 113 -13.15 10.71 1.78
C LEU A 113 -13.89 9.58 1.05
N PHE A 114 -15.17 9.36 1.39
CA PHE A 114 -15.99 8.36 0.72
C PHE A 114 -16.10 8.62 -0.78
N ARG A 115 -16.36 9.87 -1.15
CA ARG A 115 -16.46 10.25 -2.56
C ARG A 115 -15.14 10.06 -3.31
N LYS A 116 -14.03 10.40 -2.67
CA LYS A 116 -12.70 10.21 -3.26
C LYS A 116 -12.37 8.74 -3.45
N LEU A 117 -12.73 7.89 -2.50
CA LEU A 117 -12.55 6.45 -2.62
C LEU A 117 -13.36 5.88 -3.79
N LEU A 118 -14.61 6.28 -3.93
CA LEU A 118 -15.44 5.82 -5.05
C LEU A 118 -14.84 6.25 -6.40
N LYS A 119 -14.38 7.48 -6.52
CA LYS A 119 -13.72 7.95 -7.75
C LYS A 119 -12.47 7.14 -8.07
N ASN A 120 -11.74 6.73 -7.07
CA ASN A 120 -10.52 5.95 -7.25
C ASN A 120 -10.79 4.59 -7.91
N TYR A 121 -11.99 4.06 -7.76
CA TYR A 121 -12.40 2.78 -8.34
C TYR A 121 -13.10 2.91 -9.68
N ILE A 122 -13.35 4.13 -10.14
CA ILE A 122 -13.96 4.41 -11.44
C ILE A 122 -12.86 4.87 -12.38
N LEU A 123 -12.58 4.08 -13.42
CA LEU A 123 -11.52 4.37 -14.39
C LEU A 123 -11.92 5.39 -15.44
N PHE A 124 -13.22 5.60 -15.65
CA PHE A 124 -13.74 6.48 -16.70
C PHE A 124 -14.75 7.43 -16.15
N ASP A 125 -14.71 8.62 -16.65
CA ASP A 125 -15.69 9.66 -16.35
C ASP A 125 -16.81 9.67 -17.40
#